data_be5440fedb8eee91335236f13fb7b74e
#
_entry.id   be5440fedb8eee91335236f13fb7b74e
#
_cell.length_a   1.000
_cell.length_b   1.000
_cell.length_c   1.000
_cell.angle_alpha   90.00
_cell.angle_beta   90.00
_cell.angle_gamma   90.00
#
_symmetry.space_group_name_H-M   'P 1'
#
loop_
_entity.id
_entity.type
_entity.pdbx_description
1 polymer ?
#
loop_
_entity_poly.entity_id
_entity_poly.type
_entity_poly.pdbx_seq_one_letter_code
_entity_poly.pdbx_strand_id
1 'polypeptide(L)'
;MKSTPRLSEILIDSLRVETWIGVPDAERMEAQEIEIDIRIQPARNFAEMRDDINLTVDYAAVCQRVSELARERPRRLIESLAQEICDMILSEFAATSAQVEIRKFILPETRHVAVRCASEATER
;
A
#
# COMPACT_ATOMS: atom_id res chain seq x y z
N MET A 1 7.71 30.66 -17.97
CA MET A 1 6.60 30.57 -17.00
C MET A 1 6.48 29.15 -16.50
N LYS A 2 6.49 28.99 -15.19
CA LYS A 2 6.33 27.65 -14.61
C LYS A 2 4.86 27.27 -14.62
N SER A 3 4.54 26.12 -15.18
CA SER A 3 3.20 25.57 -15.06
C SER A 3 2.98 25.04 -13.65
N THR A 4 1.75 25.12 -13.14
CA THR A 4 1.39 24.51 -11.87
C THR A 4 1.45 22.99 -12.01
N PRO A 5 2.15 22.30 -11.11
CA PRO A 5 2.17 20.84 -11.16
C PRO A 5 0.75 20.28 -11.01
N ARG A 6 0.42 19.29 -11.81
CA ARG A 6 -0.85 18.58 -11.69
C ARG A 6 -0.68 17.45 -10.72
N LEU A 7 -1.60 17.35 -9.76
CA LEU A 7 -1.65 16.23 -8.85
C LEU A 7 -2.59 15.17 -9.41
N SER A 8 -2.07 13.99 -9.66
CA SER A 8 -2.86 12.85 -10.08
C SER A 8 -2.55 11.71 -9.13
N GLU A 9 -3.48 11.39 -8.26
CA GLU A 9 -3.30 10.34 -7.25
C GLU A 9 -4.46 9.37 -7.28
N ILE A 10 -4.13 8.10 -7.01
CA ILE A 10 -5.12 7.05 -6.78
C ILE A 10 -5.08 6.74 -5.28
N LEU A 11 -6.24 6.78 -4.64
CA LEU A 11 -6.37 6.54 -3.21
C LEU A 11 -7.19 5.27 -3.00
N ILE A 12 -6.64 4.34 -2.23
CA ILE A 12 -7.34 3.14 -1.77
C ILE A 12 -7.52 3.32 -0.27
N ASP A 13 -8.77 3.40 0.17
CA ASP A 13 -9.13 3.70 1.54
C ASP A 13 -9.62 2.44 2.23
N SER A 14 -8.95 2.10 3.33
CA SER A 14 -9.36 1.04 4.24
C SER A 14 -9.51 -0.34 3.58
N LEU A 15 -8.52 -0.72 2.77
CA LEU A 15 -8.46 -2.08 2.24
C LEU A 15 -8.30 -3.04 3.41
N ARG A 16 -9.23 -3.97 3.55
CA ARG A 16 -9.18 -4.99 4.61
C ARG A 16 -8.41 -6.19 4.11
N VAL A 17 -7.43 -6.59 4.90
CA VAL A 17 -6.54 -7.70 4.53
C VAL A 17 -6.32 -8.57 5.75
N GLU A 18 -6.36 -9.88 5.57
CA GLU A 18 -5.98 -10.83 6.62
C GLU A 18 -4.50 -11.15 6.52
N THR A 19 -3.84 -11.18 7.67
CA THR A 19 -2.41 -11.52 7.74
C THR A 19 -2.07 -12.09 9.12
N TRP A 20 -0.94 -12.75 9.21
CA TRP A 20 -0.38 -13.26 10.48
C TRP A 20 0.75 -12.31 10.87
N ILE A 21 0.50 -11.46 11.88
CA ILE A 21 1.44 -10.38 12.18
C ILE A 21 1.46 -10.09 13.68
N GLY A 22 2.66 -9.92 14.24
CA GLY A 22 2.85 -9.57 15.62
C GLY A 22 4.18 -10.05 16.15
N VAL A 23 4.74 -9.31 17.13
CA VAL A 23 6.03 -9.65 17.74
C VAL A 23 5.93 -10.93 18.57
N PRO A 24 4.91 -11.11 19.45
CA PRO A 24 4.76 -12.38 20.18
C PRO A 24 4.41 -13.52 19.22
N ASP A 25 5.03 -14.68 19.42
CA ASP A 25 4.77 -15.85 18.58
C ASP A 25 3.28 -16.23 18.57
N ALA A 26 2.62 -16.13 19.72
CA ALA A 26 1.20 -16.46 19.84
C ALA A 26 0.33 -15.59 18.95
N GLU A 27 0.68 -14.33 18.75
CA GLU A 27 -0.09 -13.42 17.91
C GLU A 27 -0.05 -13.83 16.44
N ARG A 28 1.05 -14.44 15.99
CA ARG A 28 1.21 -14.90 14.62
C ARG A 28 0.55 -16.25 14.33
N MET A 29 0.01 -16.90 15.35
CA MET A 29 -0.66 -18.20 15.19
C MET A 29 -2.06 -18.06 14.58
N GLU A 30 -2.67 -16.88 14.71
CA GLU A 30 -4.01 -16.62 14.18
C GLU A 30 -3.98 -15.46 13.22
N ALA A 31 -4.75 -15.57 12.13
CA ALA A 31 -4.91 -14.48 11.19
C ALA A 31 -5.71 -13.35 11.84
N GLN A 32 -5.32 -12.13 11.57
CA GLN A 32 -6.06 -10.96 12.00
C GLN A 32 -6.30 -10.03 10.81
N GLU A 33 -7.37 -9.27 10.88
CA GLU A 33 -7.70 -8.29 9.85
C GLU A 33 -7.00 -6.98 10.18
N ILE A 34 -6.30 -6.45 9.21
CA ILE A 34 -5.71 -5.11 9.25
C ILE A 34 -6.37 -4.26 8.17
N GLU A 35 -6.26 -2.94 8.30
CA GLU A 35 -6.74 -2.01 7.28
C GLU A 35 -5.56 -1.27 6.70
N ILE A 36 -5.58 -1.10 5.40
CA ILE A 36 -4.47 -0.48 4.67
C ILE A 36 -5.02 0.63 3.78
N ASP A 37 -4.45 1.84 3.96
CA ASP A 37 -4.67 2.95 3.03
C ASP A 37 -3.46 3.02 2.11
N ILE A 38 -3.72 3.21 0.82
CA ILE A 38 -2.67 3.28 -0.18
C ILE A 38 -2.89 4.54 -1.01
N ARG A 39 -1.81 5.31 -1.18
CA ARG A 39 -1.81 6.48 -2.05
C ARG A 39 -0.75 6.25 -3.11
N ILE A 40 -1.17 6.28 -4.37
CA ILE A 40 -0.30 5.99 -5.50
C ILE A 40 -0.28 7.19 -6.43
N GLN A 41 0.92 7.64 -6.79
CA GLN A 41 1.07 8.61 -7.87
C GLN A 41 1.45 7.84 -9.13
N PRO A 42 0.55 7.79 -10.14
CA PRO A 42 0.86 7.09 -11.38
C PRO A 42 2.00 7.79 -12.13
N ALA A 43 2.66 7.04 -13.01
CA ALA A 43 3.72 7.58 -13.85
C ALA A 43 3.21 8.63 -14.84
N ARG A 44 1.91 8.58 -15.20
CA ARG A 44 1.26 9.53 -16.10
C ARG A 44 0.24 10.35 -15.34
N ASN A 45 0.05 11.61 -15.74
CA ASN A 45 -1.05 12.43 -15.27
C ASN A 45 -2.36 11.88 -15.82
N PHE A 46 -3.47 12.11 -15.13
CA PHE A 46 -4.79 11.63 -15.58
C PHE A 46 -5.13 12.12 -16.99
N ALA A 47 -4.75 13.35 -17.30
CA ALA A 47 -5.03 13.93 -18.63
C ALA A 47 -4.37 13.16 -19.79
N GLU A 48 -3.33 12.39 -19.49
CA GLU A 48 -2.57 11.63 -20.48
C GLU A 48 -3.02 10.18 -20.63
N MET A 49 -3.99 9.75 -19.82
CA MET A 49 -4.40 8.35 -19.77
C MET A 49 -5.39 7.93 -20.86
N ARG A 50 -6.09 8.89 -21.48
CA ARG A 50 -7.00 8.64 -22.59
C ARG A 50 -8.06 7.56 -22.32
N ASP A 51 -8.47 7.43 -21.07
CA ASP A 51 -9.44 6.41 -20.67
C ASP A 51 -8.98 4.98 -20.99
N ASP A 52 -7.66 4.74 -20.94
CA ASP A 52 -7.04 3.46 -21.27
C ASP A 52 -6.41 2.85 -20.02
N ILE A 53 -6.88 1.65 -19.63
CA ILE A 53 -6.36 0.94 -18.45
C ILE A 53 -4.85 0.67 -18.56
N ASN A 54 -4.32 0.55 -19.76
CA ASN A 54 -2.89 0.30 -19.97
C ASN A 54 -2.03 1.52 -19.65
N LEU A 55 -2.63 2.70 -19.53
CA LEU A 55 -1.91 3.95 -19.27
C LEU A 55 -2.04 4.43 -17.82
N THR A 56 -2.64 3.63 -16.96
CA THR A 56 -2.83 3.94 -15.54
C THR A 56 -2.30 2.82 -14.67
N VAL A 57 -2.53 2.93 -13.37
CA VAL A 57 -2.31 1.86 -12.39
C VAL A 57 -3.65 1.18 -12.15
N ASP A 58 -3.71 -0.12 -12.40
CA ASP A 58 -4.90 -0.93 -12.14
C ASP A 58 -5.03 -1.15 -10.63
N TYR A 59 -5.86 -0.36 -9.96
CA TYR A 59 -5.97 -0.43 -8.51
C TYR A 59 -6.59 -1.75 -8.02
N ALA A 60 -7.42 -2.40 -8.85
CA ALA A 60 -7.95 -3.73 -8.49
C ALA A 60 -6.81 -4.75 -8.43
N ALA A 61 -5.88 -4.69 -9.37
CA ALA A 61 -4.70 -5.55 -9.37
C ALA A 61 -3.77 -5.22 -8.19
N VAL A 62 -3.65 -3.93 -7.83
CA VAL A 62 -2.88 -3.53 -6.64
C VAL A 62 -3.48 -4.17 -5.38
N CYS A 63 -4.79 -4.06 -5.20
CA CYS A 63 -5.46 -4.62 -4.02
C CYS A 63 -5.25 -6.14 -3.95
N GLN A 64 -5.37 -6.83 -5.07
CA GLN A 64 -5.14 -8.27 -5.13
C GLN A 64 -3.70 -8.62 -4.74
N ARG A 65 -2.72 -7.89 -5.29
CA ARG A 65 -1.31 -8.14 -4.97
C ARG A 65 -0.99 -7.86 -3.51
N VAL A 66 -1.56 -6.81 -2.94
CA VAL A 66 -1.38 -6.50 -1.51
C VAL A 66 -1.91 -7.64 -0.65
N SER A 67 -3.09 -8.16 -0.96
CA SER A 67 -3.66 -9.30 -0.22
C SER A 67 -2.79 -10.54 -0.34
N GLU A 68 -2.30 -10.85 -1.53
CA GLU A 68 -1.38 -11.98 -1.74
C GLU A 68 -0.09 -11.81 -0.95
N LEU A 69 0.52 -10.63 -1.02
CA LEU A 69 1.77 -10.32 -0.32
C LEU A 69 1.61 -10.48 1.18
N ALA A 70 0.52 -9.96 1.74
CA ALA A 70 0.26 -10.03 3.18
C ALA A 70 0.07 -11.46 3.66
N ARG A 71 -0.32 -12.37 2.78
CA ARG A 71 -0.57 -13.77 3.12
C ARG A 71 0.60 -14.70 2.78
N GLU A 72 1.67 -14.18 2.16
CA GLU A 72 2.82 -15.02 1.78
C GLU A 72 3.52 -15.64 2.96
N ARG A 73 3.62 -14.92 4.07
CA ARG A 73 4.30 -15.41 5.27
C ARG A 73 3.91 -14.55 6.48
N PRO A 74 4.05 -15.11 7.69
CA PRO A 74 3.92 -14.32 8.91
C PRO A 74 5.04 -13.28 9.02
N ARG A 75 4.72 -12.14 9.66
CA ARG A 75 5.69 -11.08 9.92
C ARG A 75 5.57 -10.62 11.37
N ARG A 76 6.67 -10.14 11.91
CA ARG A 76 6.67 -9.60 13.27
C ARG A 76 6.18 -8.14 13.32
N LEU A 77 6.50 -7.37 12.28
CA LEU A 77 6.30 -5.92 12.26
C LEU A 77 5.39 -5.50 11.11
N ILE A 78 4.39 -4.65 11.41
CA ILE A 78 3.59 -4.02 10.37
C ILE A 78 4.44 -3.06 9.53
N GLU A 79 5.52 -2.53 10.10
CA GLU A 79 6.50 -1.69 9.38
C GLU A 79 7.11 -2.44 8.21
N SER A 80 7.46 -3.70 8.40
CA SER A 80 8.02 -4.54 7.34
C SER A 80 7.03 -4.73 6.21
N LEU A 81 5.78 -5.03 6.54
CA LEU A 81 4.74 -5.20 5.53
C LEU A 81 4.49 -3.90 4.77
N ALA A 82 4.46 -2.76 5.46
CA ALA A 82 4.26 -1.46 4.82
C ALA A 82 5.35 -1.18 3.78
N GLN A 83 6.62 -1.42 4.12
CA GLN A 83 7.73 -1.22 3.20
C GLN A 83 7.66 -2.17 2.01
N GLU A 84 7.35 -3.43 2.27
CA GLU A 84 7.21 -4.43 1.20
C GLU A 84 6.09 -4.06 0.22
N ILE A 85 4.98 -3.51 0.72
CA ILE A 85 3.87 -3.06 -0.13
C ILE A 85 4.33 -1.89 -1.02
N CYS A 86 5.01 -0.89 -0.45
CA CYS A 86 5.56 0.20 -1.23
C CYS A 86 6.49 -0.31 -2.33
N ASP A 87 7.41 -1.19 -1.98
CA ASP A 87 8.38 -1.74 -2.93
C ASP A 87 7.70 -2.52 -4.03
N MET A 88 6.70 -3.31 -3.71
CA MET A 88 5.92 -4.08 -4.68
C MET A 88 5.22 -3.15 -5.67
N ILE A 89 4.55 -2.10 -5.17
CA ILE A 89 3.83 -1.17 -6.04
C ILE A 89 4.79 -0.51 -7.03
N LEU A 90 5.94 -0.04 -6.53
CA LEU A 90 6.91 0.66 -7.38
C LEU A 90 7.62 -0.26 -8.38
N SER A 91 7.74 -1.56 -8.06
CA SER A 91 8.41 -2.52 -8.95
C SER A 91 7.46 -3.17 -9.96
N GLU A 92 6.18 -3.34 -9.60
CA GLU A 92 5.23 -4.10 -10.43
C GLU A 92 4.23 -3.22 -11.18
N PHE A 93 4.10 -1.94 -10.83
CA PHE A 93 3.13 -1.03 -11.42
C PHE A 93 3.82 0.24 -11.91
N ALA A 94 3.17 0.93 -12.86
CA ALA A 94 3.68 2.17 -13.42
C ALA A 94 3.37 3.35 -12.49
N ALA A 95 4.08 3.41 -11.38
CA ALA A 95 3.90 4.42 -10.34
C ALA A 95 5.24 5.12 -10.06
N THR A 96 5.19 6.41 -9.73
CA THR A 96 6.37 7.18 -9.34
C THR A 96 6.51 7.28 -7.82
N SER A 97 5.42 7.16 -7.08
CA SER A 97 5.47 7.12 -5.63
C SER A 97 4.33 6.29 -5.08
N ALA A 98 4.57 5.72 -3.89
CA ALA A 98 3.56 4.99 -3.14
C ALA A 98 3.67 5.37 -1.67
N GLN A 99 2.54 5.58 -1.03
CA GLN A 99 2.45 5.80 0.40
C GLN A 99 1.46 4.79 0.97
N VAL A 100 1.86 4.14 2.06
CA VAL A 100 1.07 3.08 2.69
C VAL A 100 0.90 3.40 4.15
N GLU A 101 -0.33 3.30 4.64
CA GLU A 101 -0.61 3.33 6.07
C GLU A 101 -1.27 2.01 6.43
N ILE A 102 -0.74 1.33 7.46
CA ILE A 102 -1.34 0.09 7.98
C ILE A 102 -1.85 0.36 9.39
N ARG A 103 -3.11 0.01 9.62
CA ARG A 103 -3.76 0.11 10.93
C ARG A 103 -3.99 -1.28 11.49
N LYS A 104 -3.56 -1.45 12.74
CA LYS A 104 -3.69 -2.71 13.47
C LYS A 104 -4.52 -2.47 14.72
N PHE A 105 -5.45 -3.37 15.01
CA PHE A 105 -6.46 -3.21 16.06
C PHE A 105 -6.21 -4.22 17.20
N ILE A 106 -5.10 -4.06 17.90
CA ILE A 106 -4.65 -5.04 18.88
C ILE A 106 -4.65 -4.53 20.33
N LEU A 107 -4.51 -3.22 20.52
CA LEU A 107 -4.46 -2.63 21.85
C LEU A 107 -5.82 -2.04 22.23
N PRO A 108 -6.49 -2.58 23.26
CA PRO A 108 -7.85 -2.12 23.61
C PRO A 108 -7.91 -0.66 24.08
N GLU A 109 -6.80 -0.10 24.57
CA GLU A 109 -6.74 1.28 25.04
C GLU A 109 -6.67 2.29 23.91
N THR A 110 -6.42 1.84 22.66
CA THR A 110 -6.29 2.71 21.50
C THR A 110 -7.38 2.38 20.49
N ARG A 111 -7.68 3.33 19.59
CA ARG A 111 -8.54 3.03 18.46
C ARG A 111 -7.82 2.07 17.50
N HIS A 112 -6.57 2.32 17.25
CA HIS A 112 -5.68 1.47 16.46
C HIS A 112 -4.24 1.96 16.63
N VAL A 113 -3.30 1.14 16.24
CA VAL A 113 -1.91 1.55 16.03
C VAL A 113 -1.67 1.59 14.54
N ALA A 114 -1.02 2.63 14.04
CA ALA A 114 -0.76 2.76 12.61
C ALA A 114 0.71 3.08 12.34
N VAL A 115 1.18 2.61 11.19
CA VAL A 115 2.48 3.00 10.65
C VAL A 115 2.27 3.55 9.24
N ARG A 116 3.12 4.50 8.86
CA ARG A 116 3.13 5.05 7.50
C ARG A 116 4.49 4.90 6.88
N CYS A 117 4.49 4.60 5.60
CA CYS A 117 5.70 4.45 4.81
C CYS A 117 5.46 5.10 3.45
N ALA A 118 6.43 5.86 2.97
CA ALA A 118 6.36 6.46 1.64
C ALA A 118 7.67 6.19 0.91
N SER A 119 7.57 5.84 -0.36
CA SER A 119 8.73 5.56 -1.20
C SER A 119 8.51 6.15 -2.58
N GLU A 120 9.61 6.52 -3.23
CA GLU A 120 9.60 7.02 -4.59
C GLU A 120 10.38 6.07 -5.50
N ALA A 121 9.95 5.98 -6.76
CA ALA A 121 10.67 5.18 -7.73
C ALA A 121 12.07 5.75 -7.95
N THR A 122 13.08 4.86 -8.01
CA THR A 122 14.44 5.26 -8.30
C THR A 122 14.55 5.64 -9.77
N GLU A 123 15.24 6.75 -10.07
CA GLU A 123 15.56 7.09 -11.44
C GLU A 123 16.57 6.10 -12.00
N ARG A 124 16.39 5.78 -13.25
CA ARG A 124 17.32 4.90 -13.96
C ARG A 124 18.07 5.64 -15.03
#